data_b1d5874dcb8e88ed1875a5fcd305c8d5
#
_entry.id   b1d5874dcb8e88ed1875a5fcd305c8d5
#
_cell.length_a   1.000
_cell.length_b   1.000
_cell.length_c   1.000
_cell.angle_alpha   90.00
_cell.angle_beta   90.00
_cell.angle_gamma   90.00
#
_symmetry.space_group_name_H-M   'P 1'
#
loop_
_entity.id
_entity.type
_entity.pdbx_description
1 polymer ?
#
loop_
_entity_poly.entity_id
_entity_poly.type
_entity_poly.pdbx_seq_one_letter_code
_entity_poly.pdbx_strand_id
1 'polypeptide(L)'
;MSKIKDILSIELENDIKNVIDLNSQNEEDIKDELDGFILTESLAKHLSDFLDVFCSNMKESGVWLSGFYGSGKSYFAKMIGFLIANPVIKGTSMRDRFMPKLIGLKNKEIIENQIRSLDKTDYQVTLFDCAKVDSSYGISYMAMSHFLLSLGFLSNWIGMMEFNLMLENKYDKFLATVKEQNAGKDWYDIRKKMSAVPALKKAILTFMSEDEYEETRKLIDERIKTYDATKLKEDLSLYLEHFPEKKIVFFIDEMSEALSQKKINLLDLEGLSEALSSLGNRVWTVGIAQQAFNDVLNASGLNIHQLNKVEARFKTRIPIAAEEIDTIIRKRLLAKTDSGKEQLEAYYNKNNGMIQDITHIAGVSLNATKDEHTYADYYPFYEHQFKLLQYFLFGSRDTVTSQIGTR
;
A
#
# COMPACT_ATOMS: atom_id res chain seq x y z
N MET A 1 -29.12 -22.15 -24.88
CA MET A 1 -28.78 -20.95 -24.06
C MET A 1 -27.42 -21.19 -23.44
N SER A 2 -26.47 -20.33 -23.74
CA SER A 2 -25.16 -20.35 -23.08
C SER A 2 -25.34 -20.10 -21.57
N LYS A 3 -24.56 -20.76 -20.73
CA LYS A 3 -24.58 -20.48 -19.29
C LYS A 3 -23.87 -19.13 -19.07
N ILE A 4 -24.22 -18.42 -17.99
CA ILE A 4 -23.58 -17.13 -17.65
C ILE A 4 -22.05 -17.27 -17.62
N LYS A 5 -21.53 -18.36 -17.10
CA LYS A 5 -20.07 -18.63 -17.06
C LYS A 5 -19.41 -18.70 -18.43
N ASP A 6 -20.17 -19.06 -19.49
CA ASP A 6 -19.60 -19.22 -20.85
C ASP A 6 -19.44 -17.86 -21.56
N ILE A 7 -20.06 -16.80 -21.06
CA ILE A 7 -19.98 -15.44 -21.60
C ILE A 7 -19.08 -14.52 -20.77
N LEU A 8 -18.67 -14.94 -19.57
CA LEU A 8 -17.73 -14.17 -18.73
C LEU A 8 -16.28 -14.53 -19.11
N SER A 9 -15.40 -13.54 -19.06
CA SER A 9 -13.96 -13.73 -19.29
C SER A 9 -13.19 -14.20 -18.05
N ILE A 10 -13.87 -14.28 -16.89
CA ILE A 10 -13.29 -14.70 -15.62
C ILE A 10 -13.67 -16.14 -15.29
N GLU A 11 -12.77 -16.84 -14.61
CA GLU A 11 -13.09 -18.14 -13.98
C GLU A 11 -13.76 -17.89 -12.63
N LEU A 12 -15.06 -18.22 -12.54
CA LEU A 12 -15.87 -18.00 -11.32
C LEU A 12 -15.43 -18.89 -10.13
N GLU A 13 -14.60 -19.90 -10.37
CA GLU A 13 -14.13 -20.85 -9.36
C GLU A 13 -12.83 -20.37 -8.67
N ASN A 14 -12.17 -19.32 -9.18
CA ASN A 14 -10.97 -18.78 -8.55
C ASN A 14 -11.36 -17.90 -7.34
N ASP A 15 -10.80 -18.25 -6.18
CA ASP A 15 -10.95 -17.46 -4.96
C ASP A 15 -10.34 -16.06 -5.16
N ILE A 16 -11.19 -15.05 -5.14
CA ILE A 16 -10.73 -13.66 -5.09
C ILE A 16 -10.18 -13.44 -3.69
N LYS A 17 -8.88 -13.26 -3.56
CA LYS A 17 -8.26 -12.89 -2.28
C LYS A 17 -8.88 -11.59 -1.78
N ASN A 18 -9.67 -11.68 -0.70
CA ASN A 18 -10.37 -10.56 -0.11
C ASN A 18 -9.48 -9.66 0.75
N VAL A 19 -8.32 -10.17 1.16
CA VAL A 19 -7.36 -9.47 2.02
C VAL A 19 -6.04 -9.38 1.29
N ILE A 20 -5.57 -8.14 1.11
CA ILE A 20 -4.27 -7.84 0.53
C ILE A 20 -3.23 -8.02 1.62
N ASP A 21 -2.29 -8.94 1.42
CA ASP A 21 -1.12 -9.06 2.28
C ASP A 21 -0.08 -8.01 1.87
N LEU A 22 0.05 -6.99 2.70
CA LEU A 22 1.00 -5.89 2.46
C LEU A 22 2.47 -6.37 2.48
N ASN A 23 2.74 -7.52 3.10
CA ASN A 23 4.07 -8.07 3.28
C ASN A 23 4.35 -9.30 2.40
N SER A 24 3.42 -9.67 1.49
CA SER A 24 3.65 -10.80 0.61
C SER A 24 4.89 -10.56 -0.25
N GLN A 25 5.84 -11.48 -0.16
CA GLN A 25 7.03 -11.54 -1.03
C GLN A 25 6.88 -12.61 -2.12
N ASN A 26 5.72 -13.26 -2.21
CA ASN A 26 5.44 -14.26 -3.23
C ASN A 26 5.15 -13.57 -4.57
N GLU A 27 5.98 -13.81 -5.57
CA GLU A 27 5.83 -13.22 -6.91
C GLU A 27 4.48 -13.53 -7.57
N GLU A 28 3.90 -14.72 -7.32
CA GLU A 28 2.59 -15.11 -7.82
C GLU A 28 1.50 -14.21 -7.22
N ASP A 29 1.53 -14.06 -5.89
CA ASP A 29 0.56 -13.22 -5.18
C ASP A 29 0.62 -11.77 -5.63
N ILE A 30 1.84 -11.23 -5.79
CA ILE A 30 2.04 -9.83 -6.26
C ILE A 30 1.52 -9.67 -7.69
N LYS A 31 1.78 -10.67 -8.56
CA LYS A 31 1.29 -10.66 -9.94
C LYS A 31 -0.24 -10.67 -9.98
N ASP A 32 -0.88 -11.59 -9.23
CA ASP A 32 -2.34 -11.71 -9.20
C ASP A 32 -3.01 -10.45 -8.63
N GLU A 33 -2.41 -9.83 -7.62
CA GLU A 33 -2.86 -8.54 -7.11
C GLU A 33 -2.76 -7.45 -8.18
N LEU A 34 -1.63 -7.34 -8.88
CA LEU A 34 -1.51 -6.35 -9.95
C LEU A 34 -2.52 -6.63 -11.06
N ASP A 35 -2.66 -7.87 -11.51
CA ASP A 35 -3.58 -8.22 -12.60
C ASP A 35 -5.03 -7.90 -12.20
N GLY A 36 -5.39 -8.15 -10.95
CA GLY A 36 -6.70 -7.81 -10.38
C GLY A 36 -6.93 -6.33 -10.08
N PHE A 37 -5.90 -5.47 -10.12
CA PHE A 37 -6.05 -4.05 -9.86
C PHE A 37 -6.71 -3.34 -11.03
N ILE A 38 -7.84 -2.66 -10.79
CA ILE A 38 -8.53 -1.84 -11.79
C ILE A 38 -8.22 -0.37 -11.54
N LEU A 39 -7.50 0.24 -12.47
CA LEU A 39 -7.26 1.67 -12.44
C LEU A 39 -8.43 2.39 -13.10
N THR A 40 -9.23 3.10 -12.30
CA THR A 40 -10.35 3.91 -12.75
C THR A 40 -9.88 5.34 -13.10
N GLU A 41 -10.72 6.16 -13.72
CA GLU A 41 -10.39 7.57 -14.02
C GLU A 41 -10.09 8.38 -12.75
N SER A 42 -10.86 8.15 -11.66
CA SER A 42 -10.64 8.80 -10.37
C SER A 42 -9.32 8.35 -9.75
N LEU A 43 -9.03 7.04 -9.69
CA LEU A 43 -7.77 6.53 -9.17
C LEU A 43 -6.58 6.97 -10.02
N ALA A 44 -6.74 7.05 -11.35
CA ALA A 44 -5.71 7.56 -12.26
C ALA A 44 -5.39 9.03 -11.99
N LYS A 45 -6.41 9.86 -11.72
CA LYS A 45 -6.22 11.23 -11.29
C LYS A 45 -5.45 11.30 -9.97
N HIS A 46 -5.86 10.52 -8.96
CA HIS A 46 -5.19 10.48 -7.67
C HIS A 46 -3.74 9.98 -7.77
N LEU A 47 -3.47 9.02 -8.68
CA LEU A 47 -2.11 8.57 -8.97
C LEU A 47 -1.29 9.70 -9.58
N SER A 48 -1.85 10.44 -10.55
CA SER A 48 -1.18 11.60 -11.15
C SER A 48 -0.89 12.69 -10.13
N ASP A 49 -1.87 13.04 -9.29
CA ASP A 49 -1.72 14.03 -8.22
C ASP A 49 -0.63 13.62 -7.22
N PHE A 50 -0.57 12.33 -6.86
CA PHE A 50 0.48 11.79 -6.01
C PHE A 50 1.86 11.89 -6.66
N LEU A 51 1.99 11.42 -7.90
CA LEU A 51 3.26 11.41 -8.63
C LEU A 51 3.78 12.83 -8.91
N ASP A 52 2.88 13.78 -9.14
CA ASP A 52 3.24 15.19 -9.36
C ASP A 52 3.97 15.75 -8.14
N VAL A 53 3.43 15.53 -6.95
CA VAL A 53 4.05 15.97 -5.69
C VAL A 53 5.34 15.17 -5.42
N PHE A 54 5.29 13.85 -5.59
CA PHE A 54 6.39 12.95 -5.28
C PHE A 54 7.62 13.17 -6.18
N CYS A 55 7.41 13.40 -7.46
CA CYS A 55 8.48 13.65 -8.44
C CYS A 55 8.95 15.11 -8.45
N SER A 56 8.19 16.02 -7.84
CA SER A 56 8.61 17.41 -7.70
C SER A 56 9.73 17.55 -6.67
N ASN A 57 10.62 18.54 -6.86
CA ASN A 57 11.67 18.86 -5.89
C ASN A 57 11.14 19.66 -4.68
N MET A 58 9.85 19.54 -4.33
CA MET A 58 9.29 20.22 -3.18
C MET A 58 9.87 19.69 -1.87
N LYS A 59 9.95 20.57 -0.86
CA LYS A 59 10.44 20.20 0.49
C LYS A 59 9.46 19.33 1.28
N GLU A 60 8.27 19.12 0.74
CA GLU A 60 7.19 18.37 1.38
C GLU A 60 7.35 16.89 1.08
N SER A 61 7.43 16.07 2.12
CA SER A 61 7.65 14.63 2.01
C SER A 61 6.56 13.81 2.72
N GLY A 62 5.41 14.43 3.03
CA GLY A 62 4.28 13.78 3.69
C GLY A 62 3.00 13.82 2.85
N VAL A 63 2.39 12.66 2.62
CA VAL A 63 1.11 12.49 1.92
C VAL A 63 0.12 11.75 2.83
N TRP A 64 -1.14 12.18 2.84
CA TRP A 64 -2.22 11.52 3.56
C TRP A 64 -3.24 10.97 2.57
N LEU A 65 -3.34 9.65 2.52
CA LEU A 65 -4.37 8.94 1.76
C LEU A 65 -5.53 8.61 2.71
N SER A 66 -6.72 9.13 2.42
CA SER A 66 -7.91 8.83 3.21
C SER A 66 -9.01 8.19 2.37
N GLY A 67 -9.90 7.44 3.00
CA GLY A 67 -11.05 6.83 2.32
C GLY A 67 -11.79 5.87 3.22
N PHE A 68 -13.05 5.61 2.92
CA PHE A 68 -13.90 4.70 3.70
C PHE A 68 -13.35 3.26 3.69
N TYR A 69 -13.79 2.47 4.67
CA TYR A 69 -13.52 1.04 4.68
C TYR A 69 -14.02 0.38 3.38
N GLY A 70 -13.14 -0.38 2.73
CA GLY A 70 -13.46 -1.02 1.45
C GLY A 70 -13.34 -0.11 0.21
N SER A 71 -12.91 1.15 0.34
CA SER A 71 -12.67 2.04 -0.82
C SER A 71 -11.45 1.66 -1.68
N GLY A 72 -10.67 0.66 -1.27
CA GLY A 72 -9.45 0.23 -1.98
C GLY A 72 -8.19 1.05 -1.67
N LYS A 73 -8.20 1.92 -0.64
CA LYS A 73 -7.06 2.79 -0.30
C LYS A 73 -5.75 2.03 -0.05
N SER A 74 -5.79 0.95 0.74
CA SER A 74 -4.61 0.13 1.02
C SER A 74 -4.08 -0.56 -0.24
N TYR A 75 -5.01 -1.00 -1.12
CA TYR A 75 -4.66 -1.58 -2.41
C TYR A 75 -4.02 -0.55 -3.34
N PHE A 76 -4.59 0.64 -3.42
CA PHE A 76 -4.04 1.75 -4.20
C PHE A 76 -2.66 2.16 -3.68
N ALA A 77 -2.49 2.32 -2.36
CA ALA A 77 -1.20 2.61 -1.74
C ALA A 77 -0.15 1.55 -2.03
N LYS A 78 -0.52 0.26 -1.97
CA LYS A 78 0.35 -0.86 -2.33
C LYS A 78 0.79 -0.79 -3.80
N MET A 79 -0.13 -0.48 -4.72
CA MET A 79 0.20 -0.31 -6.13
C MET A 79 1.17 0.87 -6.36
N ILE A 80 0.97 1.99 -5.67
CA ILE A 80 1.93 3.11 -5.70
C ILE A 80 3.29 2.65 -5.17
N GLY A 81 3.32 1.94 -4.03
CA GLY A 81 4.55 1.39 -3.46
C GLY A 81 5.30 0.49 -4.44
N PHE A 82 4.59 -0.38 -5.15
CA PHE A 82 5.18 -1.23 -6.18
C PHE A 82 5.68 -0.44 -7.40
N LEU A 83 4.96 0.60 -7.84
CA LEU A 83 5.44 1.47 -8.91
C LEU A 83 6.73 2.20 -8.53
N ILE A 84 6.84 2.64 -7.27
CA ILE A 84 8.03 3.32 -6.77
C ILE A 84 9.19 2.32 -6.64
N ALA A 85 8.99 1.17 -5.98
CA ALA A 85 10.01 0.15 -5.75
C ALA A 85 10.43 -0.57 -7.04
N ASN A 86 9.53 -0.69 -8.01
CA ASN A 86 9.74 -1.34 -9.31
C ASN A 86 10.35 -2.75 -9.25
N PRO A 87 9.85 -3.68 -8.41
CA PRO A 87 10.39 -5.02 -8.38
C PRO A 87 10.22 -5.73 -9.74
N VAL A 88 11.14 -6.63 -10.05
CA VAL A 88 11.04 -7.50 -11.21
C VAL A 88 10.30 -8.77 -10.80
N ILE A 89 9.12 -8.99 -11.40
CA ILE A 89 8.25 -10.14 -11.13
C ILE A 89 8.19 -11.02 -12.37
N LYS A 90 8.62 -12.27 -12.26
CA LYS A 90 8.67 -13.20 -13.41
C LYS A 90 9.33 -12.57 -14.66
N GLY A 91 10.46 -11.90 -14.46
CA GLY A 91 11.27 -11.32 -15.54
C GLY A 91 10.74 -10.00 -16.14
N THR A 92 9.66 -9.43 -15.61
CA THR A 92 9.11 -8.15 -16.09
C THR A 92 9.02 -7.15 -14.94
N SER A 93 9.43 -5.89 -15.16
CA SER A 93 9.36 -4.85 -14.14
C SER A 93 7.90 -4.51 -13.80
N MET A 94 7.66 -4.09 -12.56
CA MET A 94 6.32 -3.70 -12.12
C MET A 94 5.78 -2.52 -12.93
N ARG A 95 6.63 -1.56 -13.30
CA ARG A 95 6.24 -0.41 -14.14
C ARG A 95 5.77 -0.86 -15.51
N ASP A 96 6.50 -1.78 -16.16
CA ASP A 96 6.09 -2.31 -17.48
C ASP A 96 4.77 -3.07 -17.41
N ARG A 97 4.56 -3.86 -16.34
CA ARG A 97 3.29 -4.57 -16.10
C ARG A 97 2.12 -3.63 -15.81
N PHE A 98 2.39 -2.45 -15.27
CA PHE A 98 1.36 -1.46 -14.97
C PHE A 98 0.93 -0.64 -16.19
N MET A 99 1.82 -0.41 -17.17
CA MET A 99 1.54 0.42 -18.35
C MET A 99 0.26 0.05 -19.11
N PRO A 100 -0.09 -1.24 -19.33
CA PRO A 100 -1.34 -1.60 -20.00
C PRO A 100 -2.60 -1.09 -19.28
N LYS A 101 -2.54 -0.86 -17.96
CA LYS A 101 -3.68 -0.35 -17.17
C LYS A 101 -4.01 1.12 -17.44
N LEU A 102 -3.10 1.84 -18.11
CA LEU A 102 -3.30 3.23 -18.54
C LEU A 102 -4.09 3.33 -19.85
N ILE A 103 -4.29 2.22 -20.59
CA ILE A 103 -4.99 2.23 -21.87
C ILE A 103 -6.44 2.66 -21.67
N GLY A 104 -6.87 3.65 -22.45
CA GLY A 104 -8.23 4.19 -22.43
C GLY A 104 -8.46 5.29 -21.37
N LEU A 105 -7.46 5.63 -20.55
CA LEU A 105 -7.55 6.74 -19.59
C LEU A 105 -7.21 8.08 -20.23
N LYS A 106 -7.90 9.15 -19.81
CA LYS A 106 -7.74 10.51 -20.35
C LYS A 106 -6.33 11.07 -20.14
N ASN A 107 -5.72 10.79 -18.97
CA ASN A 107 -4.42 11.31 -18.57
C ASN A 107 -3.27 10.31 -18.79
N LYS A 108 -3.45 9.32 -19.68
CA LYS A 108 -2.47 8.25 -19.92
C LYS A 108 -1.05 8.77 -20.11
N GLU A 109 -0.84 9.70 -21.04
CA GLU A 109 0.51 10.20 -21.39
C GLU A 109 1.19 10.92 -20.23
N ILE A 110 0.42 11.68 -19.43
CA ILE A 110 0.93 12.37 -18.25
C ILE A 110 1.42 11.35 -17.22
N ILE A 111 0.57 10.37 -16.89
CA ILE A 111 0.90 9.33 -15.89
C ILE A 111 2.07 8.48 -16.37
N GLU A 112 2.11 8.11 -17.65
CA GLU A 112 3.23 7.36 -18.22
C GLU A 112 4.56 8.11 -18.07
N ASN A 113 4.60 9.41 -18.36
CA ASN A 113 5.78 10.24 -18.18
C ASN A 113 6.18 10.39 -16.72
N GLN A 114 5.20 10.53 -15.81
CA GLN A 114 5.44 10.58 -14.37
C GLN A 114 6.04 9.26 -13.86
N ILE A 115 5.50 8.10 -14.27
CA ILE A 115 6.04 6.78 -13.91
C ILE A 115 7.47 6.61 -14.43
N ARG A 116 7.75 7.00 -15.69
CA ARG A 116 9.11 6.95 -16.25
C ARG A 116 10.09 7.85 -15.50
N SER A 117 9.60 8.95 -14.91
CA SER A 117 10.46 9.85 -14.13
C SER A 117 10.99 9.19 -12.85
N LEU A 118 10.33 8.15 -12.35
CA LEU A 118 10.78 7.37 -11.19
C LEU A 118 12.07 6.57 -11.48
N ASP A 119 12.41 6.31 -12.76
CA ASP A 119 13.63 5.57 -13.13
C ASP A 119 14.94 6.32 -12.81
N LYS A 120 14.84 7.61 -12.47
CA LYS A 120 15.98 8.47 -12.16
C LYS A 120 16.52 8.29 -10.73
N THR A 121 15.83 7.56 -9.90
CA THR A 121 16.14 7.43 -8.46
C THR A 121 15.92 5.99 -8.01
N ASP A 122 16.79 5.50 -7.16
CA ASP A 122 16.60 4.21 -6.47
C ASP A 122 15.82 4.42 -5.17
N TYR A 123 14.82 3.59 -4.93
CA TYR A 123 13.89 3.74 -3.80
C TYR A 123 13.89 2.51 -2.91
N GLN A 124 14.01 2.73 -1.60
CA GLN A 124 13.73 1.73 -0.59
C GLN A 124 12.32 1.96 -0.06
N VAL A 125 11.39 1.08 -0.40
CA VAL A 125 9.98 1.19 -0.03
C VAL A 125 9.66 0.25 1.12
N THR A 126 9.03 0.79 2.14
CA THR A 126 8.54 0.07 3.32
C THR A 126 7.04 0.28 3.44
N LEU A 127 6.27 -0.80 3.60
CA LEU A 127 4.83 -0.74 3.74
C LEU A 127 4.39 -1.65 4.88
N PHE A 128 3.63 -1.10 5.85
CA PHE A 128 3.14 -1.86 7.00
C PHE A 128 1.83 -1.29 7.55
N ASP A 129 1.07 -2.18 8.22
CA ASP A 129 -0.17 -1.88 8.93
C ASP A 129 0.16 -1.67 10.42
N CYS A 130 0.12 -0.42 10.87
CA CYS A 130 0.48 -0.08 12.26
C CYS A 130 -0.57 -0.50 13.30
N ALA A 131 -1.78 -0.89 12.89
CA ALA A 131 -2.79 -1.44 13.79
C ALA A 131 -2.57 -2.93 14.11
N LYS A 132 -1.87 -3.67 13.25
CA LYS A 132 -1.62 -5.11 13.41
C LYS A 132 -0.30 -5.45 14.07
N VAL A 133 0.67 -4.56 14.00
CA VAL A 133 2.03 -4.83 14.53
C VAL A 133 2.09 -4.65 16.05
N ASP A 134 2.99 -5.38 16.69
CA ASP A 134 3.30 -5.21 18.11
C ASP A 134 3.89 -3.81 18.37
N SER A 135 3.18 -3.00 19.13
CA SER A 135 3.56 -1.63 19.48
C SER A 135 4.37 -1.50 20.76
N SER A 136 4.83 -2.63 21.35
CA SER A 136 5.53 -2.65 22.65
C SER A 136 6.72 -1.68 22.72
N TYR A 137 7.37 -1.45 21.58
CA TYR A 137 8.54 -0.55 21.47
C TYR A 137 8.22 0.78 20.75
N GLY A 138 6.93 1.09 20.53
CA GLY A 138 6.48 2.32 19.89
C GLY A 138 6.58 2.34 18.36
N ILE A 139 5.96 3.36 17.75
CA ILE A 139 5.85 3.47 16.28
C ILE A 139 7.21 3.65 15.59
N SER A 140 8.19 4.27 16.24
CA SER A 140 9.51 4.51 15.67
C SER A 140 10.28 3.21 15.47
N TYR A 141 10.25 2.29 16.46
CA TYR A 141 10.85 0.96 16.30
C TYR A 141 10.05 0.10 15.32
N MET A 142 8.72 0.24 15.31
CA MET A 142 7.87 -0.41 14.32
C MET A 142 8.28 -0.01 12.89
N ALA A 143 8.48 1.28 12.64
CA ALA A 143 8.97 1.76 11.35
C ALA A 143 10.35 1.19 11.00
N MET A 144 11.30 1.18 11.97
CA MET A 144 12.62 0.59 11.77
C MET A 144 12.56 -0.92 11.53
N SER A 145 11.76 -1.66 12.28
CA SER A 145 11.63 -3.11 12.12
C SER A 145 11.10 -3.50 10.72
N HIS A 146 10.15 -2.75 10.19
CA HIS A 146 9.65 -2.94 8.82
C HIS A 146 10.63 -2.44 7.76
N PHE A 147 11.40 -1.40 8.06
CA PHE A 147 12.49 -0.97 7.20
C PHE A 147 13.56 -2.07 7.08
N LEU A 148 13.94 -2.71 8.17
CA LEU A 148 14.83 -3.87 8.16
C LEU A 148 14.28 -5.02 7.31
N LEU A 149 12.97 -5.33 7.44
CA LEU A 149 12.32 -6.33 6.60
C LEU A 149 12.38 -5.96 5.12
N SER A 150 12.22 -4.69 4.78
CA SER A 150 12.31 -4.22 3.38
C SER A 150 13.71 -4.32 2.79
N LEU A 151 14.75 -4.34 3.64
CA LEU A 151 16.14 -4.64 3.25
C LEU A 151 16.40 -6.15 3.15
N GLY A 152 15.41 -6.98 3.47
CA GLY A 152 15.56 -8.43 3.52
C GLY A 152 16.17 -8.94 4.83
N PHE A 153 16.29 -8.13 5.87
CA PHE A 153 16.78 -8.49 7.20
C PHE A 153 15.66 -9.02 8.11
N LEU A 154 15.98 -9.46 9.32
CA LEU A 154 14.98 -9.75 10.34
C LEU A 154 14.48 -8.45 11.01
N SER A 155 13.29 -8.49 11.60
CA SER A 155 12.66 -7.34 12.28
C SER A 155 13.04 -7.17 13.74
N ASN A 156 14.04 -7.91 14.22
CA ASN A 156 14.47 -7.94 15.61
C ASN A 156 15.95 -7.53 15.78
N TRP A 157 16.53 -7.80 16.94
CA TRP A 157 17.93 -7.48 17.21
C TRP A 157 18.91 -8.12 16.23
N ILE A 158 18.60 -9.28 15.65
CA ILE A 158 19.44 -9.90 14.60
C ILE A 158 19.43 -9.00 13.36
N GLY A 159 18.26 -8.50 12.96
CA GLY A 159 18.17 -7.57 11.83
C GLY A 159 18.91 -6.25 12.08
N MET A 160 18.91 -5.74 13.32
CA MET A 160 19.76 -4.59 13.67
C MET A 160 21.25 -4.92 13.57
N MET A 161 21.64 -6.15 13.92
CA MET A 161 23.03 -6.61 13.72
C MET A 161 23.36 -6.72 12.22
N GLU A 162 22.45 -7.32 11.40
CA GLU A 162 22.59 -7.38 9.94
C GLU A 162 22.75 -5.97 9.34
N PHE A 163 21.96 -5.01 9.82
CA PHE A 163 22.02 -3.61 9.40
C PHE A 163 23.36 -2.96 9.73
N ASN A 164 23.89 -3.14 10.94
CA ASN A 164 25.19 -2.65 11.33
C ASN A 164 26.31 -3.25 10.47
N LEU A 165 26.26 -4.58 10.23
CA LEU A 165 27.22 -5.25 9.37
C LEU A 165 27.17 -4.71 7.93
N MET A 166 26.00 -4.35 7.43
CA MET A 166 25.84 -3.74 6.11
C MET A 166 26.50 -2.34 6.07
N LEU A 167 26.21 -1.49 7.06
CA LEU A 167 26.82 -0.15 7.14
C LEU A 167 28.35 -0.19 7.27
N GLU A 168 28.89 -1.23 7.90
CA GLU A 168 30.34 -1.45 8.03
C GLU A 168 30.96 -2.17 6.82
N ASN A 169 30.21 -2.45 5.74
CA ASN A 169 30.62 -3.24 4.58
C ASN A 169 31.12 -4.65 4.95
N LYS A 170 30.61 -5.23 6.03
CA LYS A 170 30.94 -6.57 6.53
C LYS A 170 29.89 -7.62 6.23
N TYR A 171 28.70 -7.22 5.71
CA TYR A 171 27.56 -8.12 5.53
C TYR A 171 27.85 -9.25 4.53
N ASP A 172 28.46 -8.94 3.39
CA ASP A 172 28.80 -9.96 2.38
C ASP A 172 29.81 -10.97 2.92
N LYS A 173 30.81 -10.52 3.69
CA LYS A 173 31.76 -11.40 4.38
C LYS A 173 31.05 -12.29 5.40
N PHE A 174 30.08 -11.73 6.15
CA PHE A 174 29.25 -12.49 7.08
C PHE A 174 28.47 -13.59 6.34
N LEU A 175 27.79 -13.28 5.24
CA LEU A 175 27.03 -14.26 4.45
C LEU A 175 27.93 -15.39 3.92
N ALA A 176 29.09 -15.06 3.37
CA ALA A 176 30.06 -16.03 2.89
C ALA A 176 30.54 -16.95 4.02
N THR A 177 30.87 -16.39 5.19
CA THR A 177 31.32 -17.13 6.37
C THR A 177 30.23 -18.07 6.90
N VAL A 178 28.97 -17.59 6.97
CA VAL A 178 27.84 -18.44 7.37
C VAL A 178 27.70 -19.63 6.44
N LYS A 179 27.75 -19.40 5.14
CA LYS A 179 27.62 -20.45 4.11
C LYS A 179 28.74 -21.49 4.22
N GLU A 180 29.98 -21.06 4.41
CA GLU A 180 31.13 -21.94 4.60
C GLU A 180 30.99 -22.80 5.86
N GLN A 181 30.58 -22.20 6.99
CA GLN A 181 30.48 -22.87 8.28
C GLN A 181 29.27 -23.79 8.42
N ASN A 182 28.27 -23.70 7.52
CA ASN A 182 27.01 -24.44 7.60
C ASN A 182 26.75 -25.35 6.39
N ALA A 183 27.80 -25.97 5.87
CA ALA A 183 27.72 -26.96 4.76
C ALA A 183 27.01 -26.39 3.51
N GLY A 184 27.30 -25.14 3.16
CA GLY A 184 26.75 -24.48 1.97
C GLY A 184 25.34 -23.92 2.11
N LYS A 185 24.72 -23.99 3.30
CA LYS A 185 23.39 -23.42 3.53
C LYS A 185 23.46 -21.89 3.63
N ASP A 186 22.52 -21.25 2.98
CA ASP A 186 22.44 -19.79 3.02
C ASP A 186 21.88 -19.27 4.35
N TRP A 187 22.29 -18.07 4.74
CA TRP A 187 21.83 -17.42 5.95
C TRP A 187 20.29 -17.27 5.99
N TYR A 188 19.67 -16.98 4.86
CA TYR A 188 18.20 -16.85 4.73
C TYR A 188 17.43 -18.11 5.15
N ASP A 189 18.02 -19.31 5.00
CA ASP A 189 17.42 -20.57 5.44
C ASP A 189 17.72 -20.87 6.91
N ILE A 190 18.88 -20.43 7.42
CA ILE A 190 19.33 -20.67 8.78
C ILE A 190 18.61 -19.75 9.75
N ARG A 191 18.47 -18.47 9.42
CA ARG A 191 17.91 -17.44 10.32
C ARG A 191 16.46 -17.65 10.70
N LYS A 192 15.71 -18.49 9.98
CA LYS A 192 14.33 -18.92 10.29
C LYS A 192 14.26 -20.03 11.34
N LYS A 193 15.39 -20.56 11.81
CA LYS A 193 15.51 -21.72 12.70
C LYS A 193 16.10 -21.31 14.05
N MET A 194 15.95 -22.18 15.04
CA MET A 194 16.59 -21.99 16.38
C MET A 194 18.12 -21.93 16.31
N SER A 195 18.71 -22.47 15.23
CA SER A 195 20.16 -22.39 14.97
C SER A 195 20.66 -21.02 14.50
N ALA A 196 19.77 -20.04 14.31
CA ALA A 196 20.13 -18.70 13.82
C ALA A 196 21.16 -17.99 14.71
N VAL A 197 20.90 -17.92 16.01
CA VAL A 197 21.77 -17.21 16.96
C VAL A 197 23.17 -17.84 17.08
N PRO A 198 23.31 -19.18 17.25
CA PRO A 198 24.62 -19.82 17.23
C PRO A 198 25.38 -19.63 15.90
N ALA A 199 24.69 -19.71 14.77
CA ALA A 199 25.32 -19.52 13.46
C ALA A 199 25.77 -18.08 13.25
N LEU A 200 24.95 -17.09 13.65
CA LEU A 200 25.29 -15.67 13.64
C LEU A 200 26.57 -15.42 14.47
N LYS A 201 26.53 -15.81 15.75
CA LYS A 201 27.66 -15.60 16.66
C LYS A 201 28.93 -16.23 16.10
N LYS A 202 28.89 -17.49 15.68
CA LYS A 202 30.03 -18.21 15.14
C LYS A 202 30.64 -17.52 13.91
N ALA A 203 29.79 -16.98 13.02
CA ALA A 203 30.28 -16.28 11.83
C ALA A 203 30.91 -14.92 12.19
N ILE A 204 30.28 -14.15 13.07
CA ILE A 204 30.76 -12.83 13.48
C ILE A 204 32.11 -12.94 14.22
N LEU A 205 32.29 -13.95 15.07
CA LEU A 205 33.55 -14.17 15.79
C LEU A 205 34.78 -14.47 14.89
N THR A 206 34.59 -14.61 13.59
CA THR A 206 35.72 -14.69 12.63
C THR A 206 36.36 -13.33 12.33
N PHE A 207 35.68 -12.24 12.65
CA PHE A 207 36.16 -10.86 12.37
C PHE A 207 35.87 -9.85 13.49
N MET A 208 35.39 -10.33 14.64
CA MET A 208 35.10 -9.56 15.84
C MET A 208 35.49 -10.42 17.07
N SER A 209 35.97 -9.84 18.12
CA SER A 209 36.23 -10.57 19.39
C SER A 209 34.92 -10.93 20.09
N GLU A 210 34.97 -11.89 21.04
CA GLU A 210 33.78 -12.28 21.81
C GLU A 210 33.30 -11.12 22.68
N ASP A 211 34.21 -10.36 23.31
CA ASP A 211 33.85 -9.23 24.15
C ASP A 211 33.15 -8.12 23.33
N GLU A 212 33.66 -7.80 22.15
CA GLU A 212 33.04 -6.84 21.24
C GLU A 212 31.64 -7.32 20.76
N TYR A 213 31.49 -8.62 20.49
CA TYR A 213 30.18 -9.19 20.11
C TYR A 213 29.16 -9.03 21.25
N GLU A 214 29.50 -9.40 22.48
CA GLU A 214 28.59 -9.32 23.61
C GLU A 214 28.26 -7.86 23.98
N GLU A 215 29.22 -6.95 23.87
CA GLU A 215 28.99 -5.52 24.04
C GLU A 215 28.06 -4.96 22.95
N THR A 216 28.33 -5.25 21.69
CA THR A 216 27.48 -4.83 20.56
C THR A 216 26.06 -5.38 20.70
N ARG A 217 25.93 -6.66 21.09
CA ARG A 217 24.63 -7.30 21.33
C ARG A 217 23.84 -6.60 22.43
N LYS A 218 24.51 -6.25 23.55
CA LYS A 218 23.90 -5.52 24.65
C LYS A 218 23.47 -4.11 24.24
N LEU A 219 24.31 -3.38 23.51
CA LEU A 219 23.99 -2.05 23.00
C LEU A 219 22.78 -2.07 22.06
N ILE A 220 22.67 -3.07 21.19
CA ILE A 220 21.51 -3.25 20.32
C ILE A 220 20.24 -3.48 21.14
N ASP A 221 20.27 -4.36 22.14
CA ASP A 221 19.11 -4.63 23.01
C ASP A 221 18.67 -3.39 23.80
N GLU A 222 19.62 -2.62 24.34
CA GLU A 222 19.32 -1.37 25.03
C GLU A 222 18.76 -0.31 24.07
N ARG A 223 19.32 -0.22 22.84
CA ARG A 223 18.84 0.69 21.79
C ARG A 223 17.39 0.37 21.41
N ILE A 224 17.05 -0.91 21.21
CA ILE A 224 15.67 -1.34 20.89
C ILE A 224 14.70 -0.98 22.00
N LYS A 225 15.05 -1.24 23.28
CA LYS A 225 14.18 -0.93 24.43
C LYS A 225 13.84 0.54 24.60
N THR A 226 14.72 1.41 24.12
CA THR A 226 14.59 2.87 24.24
C THR A 226 14.48 3.55 22.87
N TYR A 227 13.99 2.79 21.85
CA TYR A 227 13.95 3.28 20.49
C TYR A 227 12.90 4.37 20.31
N ASP A 228 13.32 5.53 19.83
CA ASP A 228 12.48 6.71 19.62
C ASP A 228 12.69 7.30 18.21
N ALA A 229 12.01 8.39 17.92
CA ALA A 229 12.09 9.07 16.64
C ALA A 229 13.52 9.62 16.32
N THR A 230 14.27 9.97 17.35
CA THR A 230 15.65 10.44 17.19
C THR A 230 16.56 9.32 16.70
N LYS A 231 16.46 8.15 17.32
CA LYS A 231 17.24 6.96 16.94
C LYS A 231 16.88 6.47 15.54
N LEU A 232 15.58 6.52 15.19
CA LEU A 232 15.14 6.21 13.82
C LEU A 232 15.78 7.15 12.81
N LYS A 233 15.77 8.47 13.08
CA LYS A 233 16.41 9.45 12.24
C LYS A 233 17.91 9.19 12.08
N GLU A 234 18.61 8.88 13.18
CA GLU A 234 20.05 8.54 13.16
C GLU A 234 20.31 7.33 12.25
N ASP A 235 19.58 6.23 12.45
CA ASP A 235 19.78 5.00 11.69
C ASP A 235 19.47 5.19 10.19
N LEU A 236 18.42 5.93 9.87
CA LEU A 236 18.08 6.28 8.48
C LEU A 236 19.10 7.25 7.87
N SER A 237 19.66 8.18 8.66
CA SER A 237 20.72 9.06 8.19
C SER A 237 21.96 8.26 7.81
N LEU A 238 22.40 7.33 8.66
CA LEU A 238 23.53 6.44 8.37
C LEU A 238 23.28 5.60 7.10
N TYR A 239 22.05 5.08 6.93
CA TYR A 239 21.70 4.37 5.71
C TYR A 239 21.78 5.26 4.47
N LEU A 240 21.25 6.48 4.55
CA LEU A 240 21.27 7.43 3.44
C LEU A 240 22.69 7.98 3.14
N GLU A 241 23.56 8.06 4.14
CA GLU A 241 24.98 8.38 3.94
C GLU A 241 25.72 7.23 3.24
N HIS A 242 25.40 5.99 3.60
CA HIS A 242 25.96 4.80 3.00
C HIS A 242 25.47 4.58 1.54
N PHE A 243 24.21 4.96 1.25
CA PHE A 243 23.58 4.88 -0.06
C PHE A 243 23.08 6.27 -0.52
N PRO A 244 23.97 7.16 -0.98
CA PRO A 244 23.61 8.55 -1.28
C PRO A 244 22.64 8.72 -2.42
N GLU A 245 22.51 7.75 -3.34
CA GLU A 245 21.57 7.73 -4.47
C GLU A 245 20.14 7.34 -4.07
N LYS A 246 19.97 6.70 -2.91
CA LYS A 246 18.67 6.15 -2.48
C LYS A 246 17.76 7.19 -1.84
N LYS A 247 16.46 6.96 -2.01
CA LYS A 247 15.39 7.58 -1.23
C LYS A 247 14.59 6.51 -0.50
N ILE A 248 14.03 6.85 0.66
CA ILE A 248 13.21 5.95 1.48
C ILE A 248 11.76 6.41 1.41
N VAL A 249 10.82 5.46 1.30
CA VAL A 249 9.38 5.74 1.30
C VAL A 249 8.70 4.81 2.29
N PHE A 250 8.07 5.40 3.31
CA PHE A 250 7.24 4.69 4.27
C PHE A 250 5.76 4.82 3.89
N PHE A 251 5.09 3.70 3.65
CA PHE A 251 3.64 3.60 3.61
C PHE A 251 3.17 3.01 4.94
N ILE A 252 2.40 3.79 5.70
CA ILE A 252 1.94 3.43 7.04
C ILE A 252 0.42 3.33 6.98
N ASP A 253 -0.10 2.10 7.01
CA ASP A 253 -1.53 1.83 6.90
C ASP A 253 -2.21 1.76 8.26
N GLU A 254 -3.53 1.96 8.27
CA GLU A 254 -4.45 1.95 9.41
C GLU A 254 -4.06 2.90 10.57
N MET A 255 -3.46 4.06 10.23
CA MET A 255 -3.00 5.03 11.24
C MET A 255 -4.13 5.54 12.14
N SER A 256 -5.33 5.78 11.60
CA SER A 256 -6.49 6.22 12.39
C SER A 256 -6.99 5.14 13.35
N GLU A 257 -6.93 3.88 12.94
CA GLU A 257 -7.30 2.74 13.78
C GLU A 257 -6.29 2.55 14.92
N ALA A 258 -4.99 2.58 14.61
CA ALA A 258 -3.94 2.47 15.62
C ALA A 258 -4.02 3.60 16.67
N LEU A 259 -4.35 4.82 16.28
CA LEU A 259 -4.60 5.94 17.18
C LEU A 259 -5.85 5.71 18.04
N SER A 260 -6.96 5.26 17.43
CA SER A 260 -8.22 5.00 18.17
C SER A 260 -8.09 3.86 19.17
N GLN A 261 -7.31 2.83 18.84
CA GLN A 261 -7.00 1.70 19.72
C GLN A 261 -5.91 2.01 20.75
N LYS A 262 -5.35 3.24 20.75
CA LYS A 262 -4.25 3.66 21.64
C LYS A 262 -2.99 2.81 21.52
N LYS A 263 -2.79 2.15 20.38
CA LYS A 263 -1.53 1.45 20.05
C LYS A 263 -0.39 2.41 19.77
N ILE A 264 -0.72 3.54 19.20
CA ILE A 264 0.16 4.69 19.03
C ILE A 264 -0.56 5.92 19.60
N ASN A 265 0.20 6.90 20.06
CA ASN A 265 -0.36 8.19 20.42
C ASN A 265 0.03 9.25 19.37
N LEU A 266 -0.67 10.37 19.36
CA LEU A 266 -0.46 11.38 18.34
C LEU A 266 0.87 12.14 18.51
N LEU A 267 1.42 12.19 19.75
CA LEU A 267 2.76 12.75 20.00
C LEU A 267 3.85 11.89 19.39
N ASP A 268 3.69 10.56 19.45
CA ASP A 268 4.62 9.63 18.79
C ASP A 268 4.57 9.79 17.26
N LEU A 269 3.37 10.02 16.70
CA LEU A 269 3.20 10.29 15.28
C LEU A 269 3.81 11.66 14.90
N GLU A 270 3.64 12.69 15.74
CA GLU A 270 4.29 13.99 15.56
C GLU A 270 5.82 13.82 15.53
N GLY A 271 6.37 13.16 16.55
CA GLY A 271 7.81 12.89 16.65
C GLY A 271 8.34 12.10 15.45
N LEU A 272 7.63 11.03 15.04
CA LEU A 272 7.98 10.25 13.87
C LEU A 272 8.00 11.10 12.59
N SER A 273 6.91 11.84 12.34
CA SER A 273 6.77 12.64 11.13
C SER A 273 7.78 13.79 11.09
N GLU A 274 8.11 14.39 12.25
CA GLU A 274 9.17 15.39 12.36
C GLU A 274 10.54 14.82 12.08
N ALA A 275 10.88 13.67 12.66
CA ALA A 275 12.14 12.99 12.44
C ALA A 275 12.33 12.63 10.96
N LEU A 276 11.34 12.00 10.34
CA LEU A 276 11.40 11.62 8.93
C LEU A 276 11.46 12.83 8.00
N SER A 277 10.64 13.86 8.22
CA SER A 277 10.64 15.07 7.39
C SER A 277 11.91 15.89 7.51
N SER A 278 12.63 15.79 8.64
CA SER A 278 13.93 16.47 8.84
C SER A 278 15.03 15.94 7.93
N LEU A 279 14.85 14.73 7.36
CA LEU A 279 15.72 14.13 6.35
C LEU A 279 15.43 14.65 4.92
N GLY A 280 14.53 15.63 4.82
CA GLY A 280 14.18 16.30 3.58
C GLY A 280 13.43 15.40 2.59
N ASN A 281 13.60 15.68 1.30
CA ASN A 281 12.95 14.94 0.22
C ASN A 281 13.57 13.53 -0.03
N ARG A 282 14.50 13.12 0.80
CA ARG A 282 15.09 11.77 0.76
C ARG A 282 14.27 10.74 1.52
N VAL A 283 13.39 11.18 2.41
CA VAL A 283 12.49 10.28 3.16
C VAL A 283 11.05 10.78 3.03
N TRP A 284 10.21 9.93 2.48
CA TRP A 284 8.78 10.19 2.28
C TRP A 284 7.93 9.37 3.23
N THR A 285 6.84 9.98 3.71
CA THR A 285 5.87 9.32 4.58
C THR A 285 4.48 9.42 3.96
N VAL A 286 3.87 8.29 3.68
CA VAL A 286 2.51 8.16 3.17
C VAL A 286 1.65 7.53 4.25
N GLY A 287 0.87 8.36 4.94
CA GLY A 287 -0.11 7.90 5.93
C GLY A 287 -1.40 7.47 5.25
N ILE A 288 -1.93 6.29 5.62
CA ILE A 288 -3.16 5.74 5.07
C ILE A 288 -4.15 5.57 6.22
N ALA A 289 -5.38 6.10 6.05
CA ALA A 289 -6.36 6.12 7.11
C ALA A 289 -7.80 6.04 6.59
N GLN A 290 -8.71 5.58 7.45
CA GLN A 290 -10.14 5.52 7.12
C GLN A 290 -10.80 6.90 7.23
N GLN A 291 -10.28 7.77 8.07
CA GLN A 291 -10.81 9.11 8.31
C GLN A 291 -9.99 10.17 7.60
N ALA A 292 -10.63 11.27 7.26
CA ALA A 292 -9.92 12.45 6.80
C ALA A 292 -8.95 12.94 7.88
N PHE A 293 -7.83 13.47 7.45
CA PHE A 293 -6.75 13.92 8.36
C PHE A 293 -7.25 14.84 9.48
N ASN A 294 -8.09 15.82 9.14
CA ASN A 294 -8.62 16.77 10.11
C ASN A 294 -9.53 16.12 11.15
N ASP A 295 -10.29 15.08 10.78
CA ASP A 295 -11.19 14.37 11.73
C ASP A 295 -10.38 13.59 12.77
N VAL A 296 -9.27 12.96 12.33
CA VAL A 296 -8.34 12.27 13.23
C VAL A 296 -7.70 13.25 14.21
N LEU A 297 -7.27 14.40 13.72
CA LEU A 297 -6.67 15.43 14.56
C LEU A 297 -7.68 16.01 15.57
N ASN A 298 -8.89 16.34 15.14
CA ASN A 298 -9.93 16.90 16.00
C ASN A 298 -10.36 15.91 17.11
N ALA A 299 -10.41 14.63 16.81
CA ALA A 299 -10.74 13.58 17.77
C ALA A 299 -9.63 13.32 18.81
N SER A 300 -8.40 13.76 18.58
CA SER A 300 -7.23 13.45 19.39
C SER A 300 -7.12 14.25 20.70
N GLY A 301 -7.89 15.35 20.86
CA GLY A 301 -7.84 16.21 22.03
C GLY A 301 -6.54 17.03 22.18
N LEU A 302 -5.75 17.16 21.13
CA LEU A 302 -4.53 17.96 21.15
C LEU A 302 -4.81 19.46 21.14
N ASN A 303 -3.83 20.23 21.60
CA ASN A 303 -3.87 21.68 21.42
C ASN A 303 -3.59 22.08 19.97
N ILE A 304 -4.04 23.28 19.57
CA ILE A 304 -3.93 23.83 18.21
C ILE A 304 -2.48 23.83 17.69
N HIS A 305 -1.49 24.06 18.56
CA HIS A 305 -0.08 24.11 18.15
C HIS A 305 0.45 22.72 17.73
N GLN A 306 0.07 21.67 18.42
CA GLN A 306 0.44 20.30 18.08
C GLN A 306 -0.25 19.85 16.79
N LEU A 307 -1.54 20.20 16.64
CA LEU A 307 -2.30 19.96 15.41
C LEU A 307 -1.62 20.58 14.20
N ASN A 308 -1.27 21.86 14.28
CA ASN A 308 -0.63 22.58 13.19
C ASN A 308 0.74 21.98 12.78
N LYS A 309 1.49 21.43 13.73
CA LYS A 309 2.79 20.80 13.43
C LYS A 309 2.62 19.52 12.63
N VAL A 310 1.71 18.63 13.02
CA VAL A 310 1.42 17.39 12.28
C VAL A 310 0.82 17.73 10.91
N GLU A 311 -0.11 18.71 10.87
CA GLU A 311 -0.72 19.19 9.63
C GLU A 311 0.31 19.69 8.61
N ALA A 312 1.31 20.43 9.09
CA ALA A 312 2.39 20.95 8.25
C ALA A 312 3.25 19.87 7.59
N ARG A 313 3.21 18.62 8.10
CA ARG A 313 3.95 17.47 7.55
C ARG A 313 3.16 16.67 6.50
N PHE A 314 1.80 16.73 6.55
CA PHE A 314 0.91 16.05 5.62
C PHE A 314 0.06 17.05 4.84
N LYS A 315 0.71 17.92 4.08
CA LYS A 315 0.02 18.95 3.28
C LYS A 315 -0.71 18.38 2.08
N THR A 316 -0.16 17.36 1.45
CA THR A 316 -0.82 16.66 0.34
C THR A 316 -1.81 15.66 0.89
N ARG A 317 -3.09 15.85 0.55
CA ARG A 317 -4.20 15.01 1.01
C ARG A 317 -4.98 14.49 -0.18
N ILE A 318 -5.08 13.19 -0.28
CA ILE A 318 -5.74 12.50 -1.39
C ILE A 318 -6.90 11.69 -0.82
N PRO A 319 -8.15 12.19 -0.95
CA PRO A 319 -9.33 11.43 -0.55
C PRO A 319 -9.68 10.40 -1.62
N ILE A 320 -9.71 9.12 -1.28
CA ILE A 320 -10.12 8.04 -2.16
C ILE A 320 -11.59 7.76 -1.92
N ALA A 321 -12.41 8.19 -2.86
CA ALA A 321 -13.84 7.95 -2.84
C ALA A 321 -14.17 6.59 -3.47
N ALA A 322 -15.25 5.97 -3.00
CA ALA A 322 -15.74 4.71 -3.56
C ALA A 322 -16.71 4.94 -4.75
N GLU A 323 -16.52 6.03 -5.48
CA GLU A 323 -17.47 6.48 -6.52
C GLU A 323 -17.58 5.56 -7.74
N GLU A 324 -16.58 4.70 -7.97
CA GLU A 324 -16.50 3.87 -9.18
C GLU A 324 -16.55 2.36 -8.89
N ILE A 325 -17.23 1.97 -7.80
CA ILE A 325 -17.41 0.54 -7.46
C ILE A 325 -18.08 -0.22 -8.60
N ASP A 326 -19.02 0.39 -9.27
CA ASP A 326 -19.67 -0.19 -10.45
C ASP A 326 -18.65 -0.52 -11.55
N THR A 327 -17.71 0.38 -11.84
CA THR A 327 -16.66 0.18 -12.82
C THR A 327 -15.72 -0.96 -12.40
N ILE A 328 -15.37 -1.05 -11.12
CA ILE A 328 -14.54 -2.13 -10.59
C ILE A 328 -15.27 -3.47 -10.72
N ILE A 329 -16.54 -3.55 -10.32
CA ILE A 329 -17.32 -4.78 -10.43
C ILE A 329 -17.48 -5.20 -11.90
N ARG A 330 -17.83 -4.28 -12.81
CA ARG A 330 -17.96 -4.59 -14.23
C ARG A 330 -16.65 -5.14 -14.82
N LYS A 331 -15.53 -4.49 -14.58
CA LYS A 331 -14.23 -4.90 -15.13
C LYS A 331 -13.67 -6.15 -14.45
N ARG A 332 -13.94 -6.37 -13.18
CA ARG A 332 -13.34 -7.48 -12.42
C ARG A 332 -14.21 -8.73 -12.36
N LEU A 333 -15.53 -8.58 -12.25
CA LEU A 333 -16.45 -9.69 -12.05
C LEU A 333 -17.35 -9.94 -13.26
N LEU A 334 -17.67 -8.89 -14.03
CA LEU A 334 -18.62 -8.97 -15.13
C LEU A 334 -17.97 -8.79 -16.51
N ALA A 335 -16.63 -8.80 -16.60
CA ALA A 335 -15.97 -8.75 -17.89
C ALA A 335 -16.42 -9.91 -18.78
N LYS A 336 -16.80 -9.60 -20.02
CA LYS A 336 -17.31 -10.58 -20.99
C LYS A 336 -16.20 -10.97 -21.97
N THR A 337 -16.32 -12.18 -22.49
CA THR A 337 -15.59 -12.56 -23.70
C THR A 337 -16.14 -11.75 -24.89
N ASP A 338 -15.33 -11.55 -25.95
CA ASP A 338 -15.78 -10.81 -27.14
C ASP A 338 -17.07 -11.43 -27.73
N SER A 339 -17.10 -12.76 -27.85
CA SER A 339 -18.31 -13.50 -28.30
C SER A 339 -19.48 -13.34 -27.36
N GLY A 340 -19.23 -13.31 -26.03
CA GLY A 340 -20.27 -13.09 -25.02
C GLY A 340 -20.89 -11.69 -25.12
N LYS A 341 -20.05 -10.69 -25.37
CA LYS A 341 -20.49 -9.31 -25.57
C LYS A 341 -21.35 -9.17 -26.82
N GLU A 342 -20.90 -9.68 -27.96
CA GLU A 342 -21.65 -9.68 -29.22
C GLU A 342 -23.03 -10.39 -29.07
N GLN A 343 -23.07 -11.52 -28.38
CA GLN A 343 -24.33 -12.23 -28.13
C GLN A 343 -25.32 -11.40 -27.29
N LEU A 344 -24.84 -10.70 -26.27
CA LEU A 344 -25.68 -9.87 -25.41
C LEU A 344 -26.18 -8.61 -26.14
N GLU A 345 -25.33 -7.96 -26.91
CA GLU A 345 -25.69 -6.81 -27.73
C GLU A 345 -26.74 -7.19 -28.80
N ALA A 346 -26.55 -8.31 -29.49
CA ALA A 346 -27.53 -8.82 -30.43
C ALA A 346 -28.88 -9.19 -29.75
N TYR A 347 -28.82 -9.77 -28.54
CA TYR A 347 -30.01 -10.07 -27.76
C TYR A 347 -30.76 -8.80 -27.36
N TYR A 348 -30.08 -7.77 -26.88
CA TYR A 348 -30.63 -6.48 -26.54
C TYR A 348 -31.36 -5.86 -27.76
N ASN A 349 -30.65 -5.76 -28.90
CA ASN A 349 -31.21 -5.16 -30.11
C ASN A 349 -32.47 -5.86 -30.62
N LYS A 350 -32.57 -7.17 -30.39
CA LYS A 350 -33.81 -7.94 -30.73
C LYS A 350 -34.93 -7.74 -29.74
N ASN A 351 -34.66 -7.44 -28.49
CA ASN A 351 -35.63 -7.44 -27.39
C ASN A 351 -35.70 -6.10 -26.64
N ASN A 352 -35.18 -5.01 -27.20
CA ASN A 352 -34.97 -3.73 -26.50
C ASN A 352 -36.25 -3.17 -25.85
N GLY A 353 -37.42 -3.24 -26.51
CA GLY A 353 -38.67 -2.77 -25.95
C GLY A 353 -39.06 -3.52 -24.65
N MET A 354 -38.96 -4.84 -24.67
CA MET A 354 -39.26 -5.67 -23.49
C MET A 354 -38.24 -5.38 -22.36
N ILE A 355 -36.96 -5.22 -22.70
CA ILE A 355 -35.90 -4.94 -21.70
C ILE A 355 -36.12 -3.56 -21.08
N GLN A 356 -36.45 -2.55 -21.89
CA GLN A 356 -36.74 -1.21 -21.39
C GLN A 356 -37.95 -1.18 -20.47
N ASP A 357 -39.03 -1.89 -20.82
CA ASP A 357 -40.22 -1.98 -20.00
C ASP A 357 -39.94 -2.66 -18.64
N ILE A 358 -39.17 -3.75 -18.63
CA ILE A 358 -38.81 -4.47 -17.40
C ILE A 358 -37.87 -3.66 -16.52
N THR A 359 -36.99 -2.86 -17.11
CA THR A 359 -36.01 -2.07 -16.38
C THR A 359 -36.48 -0.67 -16.00
N HIS A 360 -37.69 -0.28 -16.46
CA HIS A 360 -38.31 0.99 -16.09
C HIS A 360 -38.92 0.92 -14.69
N ILE A 361 -38.47 1.78 -13.80
CA ILE A 361 -39.01 1.91 -12.44
C ILE A 361 -39.88 3.17 -12.39
N ALA A 362 -41.18 3.02 -12.28
CA ALA A 362 -42.12 4.14 -12.23
C ALA A 362 -41.90 5.03 -11.00
N GLY A 363 -41.89 6.34 -11.21
CA GLY A 363 -41.79 7.33 -10.13
C GLY A 363 -40.39 7.61 -9.60
N VAL A 364 -39.37 7.03 -10.20
CA VAL A 364 -37.95 7.27 -9.83
C VAL A 364 -37.15 7.62 -11.08
N SER A 365 -36.25 8.57 -10.98
CA SER A 365 -35.31 8.95 -12.10
C SER A 365 -34.19 7.95 -12.32
N LEU A 366 -34.40 6.67 -11.98
CA LEU A 366 -33.48 5.59 -12.31
C LEU A 366 -33.69 5.21 -13.77
N ASN A 367 -32.65 5.43 -14.57
CA ASN A 367 -32.70 5.20 -16.01
C ASN A 367 -32.93 3.71 -16.33
N ALA A 368 -33.82 3.43 -17.27
CA ALA A 368 -33.84 2.17 -17.96
C ALA A 368 -32.49 1.93 -18.68
N THR A 369 -32.19 0.68 -18.99
CA THR A 369 -30.97 0.34 -19.78
C THR A 369 -30.97 1.12 -21.09
N LYS A 370 -29.95 1.95 -21.33
CA LYS A 370 -29.94 2.96 -22.38
C LYS A 370 -29.65 2.39 -23.78
N ASP A 371 -28.75 1.43 -23.85
CA ASP A 371 -28.21 0.89 -25.09
C ASP A 371 -27.69 -0.55 -24.89
N GLU A 372 -27.37 -1.21 -26.02
CA GLU A 372 -26.84 -2.56 -26.06
C GLU A 372 -25.50 -2.73 -25.31
N HIS A 373 -24.65 -1.72 -25.33
CA HIS A 373 -23.35 -1.77 -24.65
C HIS A 373 -23.53 -1.72 -23.14
N THR A 374 -24.38 -0.82 -22.65
CA THR A 374 -24.76 -0.74 -21.25
C THR A 374 -25.38 -2.05 -20.78
N TYR A 375 -26.28 -2.65 -21.58
CA TYR A 375 -26.87 -3.94 -21.25
C TYR A 375 -25.80 -5.05 -21.13
N ALA A 376 -24.92 -5.14 -22.11
CA ALA A 376 -23.85 -6.16 -22.11
C ALA A 376 -22.89 -5.98 -20.95
N ASP A 377 -22.50 -4.75 -20.63
CA ASP A 377 -21.58 -4.44 -19.54
C ASP A 377 -22.10 -4.83 -18.16
N TYR A 378 -23.39 -4.59 -17.89
CA TYR A 378 -23.98 -4.87 -16.58
C TYR A 378 -24.57 -6.28 -16.44
N TYR A 379 -24.85 -6.98 -17.54
CA TYR A 379 -25.45 -8.32 -17.48
C TYR A 379 -24.63 -9.27 -16.58
N PRO A 380 -25.25 -10.10 -15.69
CA PRO A 380 -26.70 -10.42 -15.59
C PRO A 380 -27.53 -9.43 -14.74
N PHE A 381 -26.97 -8.32 -14.38
CA PHE A 381 -27.64 -7.26 -13.62
C PHE A 381 -28.06 -6.11 -14.55
N TYR A 382 -28.64 -5.08 -13.97
CA TYR A 382 -29.00 -3.82 -14.63
C TYR A 382 -28.27 -2.64 -13.95
N GLU A 383 -27.98 -1.56 -14.68
CA GLU A 383 -27.27 -0.38 -14.19
C GLU A 383 -27.87 0.18 -12.87
N HIS A 384 -29.20 0.25 -12.78
CA HIS A 384 -29.86 0.80 -11.59
C HIS A 384 -29.64 -0.03 -10.32
N GLN A 385 -29.40 -1.36 -10.44
CA GLN A 385 -29.10 -2.21 -9.29
C GLN A 385 -27.77 -1.85 -8.64
N PHE A 386 -26.78 -1.44 -9.43
CA PHE A 386 -25.50 -0.95 -8.91
C PHE A 386 -25.64 0.42 -8.23
N LYS A 387 -26.46 1.30 -8.79
CA LYS A 387 -26.79 2.57 -8.14
C LYS A 387 -27.49 2.36 -6.80
N LEU A 388 -28.45 1.44 -6.75
CA LEU A 388 -29.11 1.07 -5.49
C LEU A 388 -28.15 0.48 -4.48
N LEU A 389 -27.23 -0.40 -4.92
CA LEU A 389 -26.19 -0.95 -4.07
C LEU A 389 -25.29 0.17 -3.51
N GLN A 390 -24.87 1.12 -4.33
CA GLN A 390 -24.10 2.28 -3.89
C GLN A 390 -24.87 3.12 -2.86
N TYR A 391 -26.13 3.43 -3.12
CA TYR A 391 -26.98 4.14 -2.15
C TYR A 391 -27.14 3.37 -0.84
N PHE A 392 -27.29 2.05 -0.90
CA PHE A 392 -27.39 1.22 0.30
C PHE A 392 -26.10 1.19 1.10
N LEU A 393 -24.96 1.06 0.43
CA LEU A 393 -23.65 0.98 1.09
C LEU A 393 -23.19 2.32 1.66
N PHE A 394 -23.50 3.43 1.00
CA PHE A 394 -22.98 4.77 1.35
C PHE A 394 -24.03 5.72 1.89
N GLY A 395 -25.26 5.70 1.37
CA GLY A 395 -26.32 6.61 1.78
C GLY A 395 -26.84 6.37 3.21
N SER A 396 -26.72 5.17 3.74
CA SER A 396 -27.10 4.88 5.13
C SER A 396 -26.06 5.41 6.16
N ARG A 397 -24.84 5.72 5.73
CA ARG A 397 -23.77 6.23 6.61
C ARG A 397 -23.81 7.75 6.77
N ASP A 398 -24.19 8.49 5.74
CA ASP A 398 -24.34 9.95 5.82
C ASP A 398 -25.48 10.36 6.77
N THR A 399 -26.54 9.56 6.88
CA THR A 399 -27.64 9.78 7.82
C THR A 399 -27.27 9.49 9.28
N VAL A 400 -26.36 8.55 9.53
CA VAL A 400 -25.91 8.22 10.90
C VAL A 400 -24.90 9.22 11.43
N THR A 401 -24.00 9.73 10.59
CA THR A 401 -23.00 10.75 10.98
C THR A 401 -23.65 12.12 11.19
N SER A 402 -24.68 12.49 10.43
CA SER A 402 -25.39 13.76 10.63
C SER A 402 -26.30 13.76 11.87
N GLN A 403 -26.74 12.60 12.37
CA GLN A 403 -27.55 12.50 13.60
C GLN A 403 -26.73 12.41 14.88
N ILE A 404 -25.44 12.07 14.81
CA ILE A 404 -24.54 12.02 15.98
C ILE A 404 -23.90 13.40 16.25
N GLY A 405 -23.90 14.30 15.27
CA GLY A 405 -23.36 15.68 15.40
C GLY A 405 -24.29 16.71 16.06
N THR A 406 -25.51 16.32 16.48
CA THR A 406 -26.47 17.23 17.13
C THR A 406 -27.01 16.63 18.44
N ARG A 407 -26.15 16.38 19.40
CA ARG A 407 -26.51 16.31 20.82
C ARG A 407 -25.31 16.69 21.69
#